data_6205ac660495b5f1e29a4e4a90a2c416
#
_entry.id   6205ac660495b5f1e29a4e4a90a2c416
#
_cell.length_a   1.000
_cell.length_b   1.000
_cell.length_c   1.000
_cell.angle_alpha   90.00
_cell.angle_beta   90.00
_cell.angle_gamma   90.00
#
_symmetry.space_group_name_H-M   'P 1'
#
loop_
_entity.id
_entity.type
_entity.pdbx_description
1 polymer ?
#
loop_
_entity_poly.entity_id
_entity_poly.type
_entity_poly.pdbx_seq_one_letter_code
_entity_poly.pdbx_strand_id
1 'polypeptide(L)'
;GTRAPADGNWTGVQSVAVLMDGTVKTYNVTPSTVDLTSATLTSTDPYYWTNHNDITVTAWWPYTAGETTPPAVKVKANQSTQKDFDGSDLIVADGQTVTYGSPTLRFTHRTARVTVVLTDYTEGLASVQLTGLSTENDNPDKITPYDKGSNTYTALVAPQSVAAGTTFITCTFADAKTFVYKMKNATDWQAGGEYTYTVSLAAAKDLGYTIESDGSYTVTSADGLMNIAKLVNGGKSDINITLDTDIDLTGKDWTPIGTDYDNSYKGTFDGGG
;
A
#
# COMPACT_ATOMS: atom_id res chain seq x y z
N GLY A 1 13.80 -5.37 13.33
CA GLY A 1 14.90 -4.48 12.97
C GLY A 1 14.43 -3.06 12.91
N THR A 2 15.15 -2.16 13.56
CA THR A 2 14.90 -0.72 13.52
C THR A 2 15.14 -0.22 12.10
N ARG A 3 14.09 0.25 11.45
CA ARG A 3 14.17 0.93 10.17
C ARG A 3 14.11 2.43 10.40
N ALA A 4 15.00 3.18 9.80
CA ALA A 4 14.97 4.63 9.86
C ALA A 4 15.57 5.20 8.56
N PRO A 5 14.92 6.13 7.90
CA PRO A 5 13.48 6.28 7.76
C PRO A 5 12.87 5.16 6.89
N ALA A 6 11.68 5.21 6.49
CA ALA A 6 10.79 4.16 5.94
C ALA A 6 11.39 2.88 5.31
N ASP A 7 12.59 2.89 4.74
CA ASP A 7 13.28 1.73 4.14
C ASP A 7 14.47 1.20 4.95
N GLY A 8 14.56 1.58 6.22
CA GLY A 8 15.45 0.95 7.18
C GLY A 8 16.87 1.50 7.24
N ASN A 9 17.12 2.73 6.79
CA ASN A 9 18.43 3.32 6.91
C ASN A 9 18.35 4.81 7.32
N TRP A 10 19.44 5.35 7.86
CA TRP A 10 19.54 6.73 8.30
C TRP A 10 19.84 7.74 7.18
N THR A 11 19.93 7.27 5.94
CA THR A 11 20.15 8.16 4.78
C THR A 11 18.97 9.12 4.63
N GLY A 12 19.25 10.42 4.59
CA GLY A 12 18.22 11.46 4.50
C GLY A 12 17.76 12.04 5.83
N VAL A 13 18.04 11.40 6.97
CA VAL A 13 17.84 11.99 8.30
C VAL A 13 19.04 12.88 8.63
N GLN A 14 18.82 14.17 8.71
CA GLN A 14 19.90 15.14 9.00
C GLN A 14 20.07 15.39 10.50
N SER A 15 18.97 15.40 11.25
CA SER A 15 18.99 15.64 12.69
C SER A 15 17.80 14.99 13.36
N VAL A 16 17.96 14.75 14.66
CA VAL A 16 16.89 14.28 15.58
C VAL A 16 16.78 15.24 16.76
N ALA A 17 15.58 15.31 17.34
CA ALA A 17 15.39 15.91 18.65
C ALA A 17 15.80 14.93 19.73
N VAL A 18 16.42 15.42 20.79
CA VAL A 18 16.78 14.66 21.99
C VAL A 18 16.28 15.43 23.21
N LEU A 19 15.37 14.82 23.96
CA LEU A 19 14.79 15.33 25.20
C LEU A 19 15.45 14.65 26.39
N MET A 20 15.98 15.45 27.30
CA MET A 20 16.48 15.03 28.61
C MET A 20 16.16 16.12 29.64
N ASP A 21 15.68 15.73 30.81
CA ASP A 21 15.35 16.64 31.92
C ASP A 21 14.48 17.85 31.53
N GLY A 22 13.46 17.59 30.65
CA GLY A 22 12.52 18.62 30.20
C GLY A 22 13.06 19.58 29.14
N THR A 23 14.30 19.42 28.69
CA THR A 23 14.93 20.25 27.65
C THR A 23 15.12 19.46 26.36
N VAL A 24 14.83 20.08 25.24
CA VAL A 24 15.03 19.47 23.89
C VAL A 24 16.25 20.11 23.24
N LYS A 25 17.16 19.28 22.77
CA LYS A 25 18.32 19.68 21.95
C LYS A 25 18.34 18.96 20.63
N THR A 26 18.90 19.60 19.62
CA THR A 26 19.07 19.00 18.29
C THR A 26 20.41 18.30 18.18
N TYR A 27 20.38 17.07 17.67
CA TYR A 27 21.58 16.30 17.35
C TYR A 27 21.61 16.00 15.86
N ASN A 28 22.76 16.28 15.24
CA ASN A 28 23.02 15.92 13.85
C ASN A 28 23.23 14.41 13.73
N VAL A 29 22.73 13.84 12.65
CA VAL A 29 22.81 12.42 12.34
C VAL A 29 23.87 12.20 11.26
N THR A 30 24.83 11.34 11.55
CA THR A 30 25.82 10.87 10.59
C THR A 30 25.61 9.36 10.41
N PRO A 31 25.00 8.91 9.29
CA PRO A 31 24.82 7.50 9.01
C PRO A 31 26.14 6.76 8.95
N SER A 32 26.18 5.53 9.43
CA SER A 32 27.32 4.64 9.24
C SER A 32 27.49 4.31 7.75
N THR A 33 28.71 4.25 7.28
CA THR A 33 29.03 3.86 5.90
C THR A 33 29.10 2.34 5.71
N VAL A 34 29.13 1.59 6.81
CA VAL A 34 29.21 0.12 6.81
C VAL A 34 27.83 -0.49 7.06
N ASP A 35 27.07 0.09 7.99
CA ASP A 35 25.75 -0.36 8.36
C ASP A 35 24.80 0.86 8.40
N LEU A 36 24.06 1.08 7.33
CA LEU A 36 23.14 2.22 7.20
C LEU A 36 21.99 2.18 8.21
N THR A 37 21.78 1.06 8.92
CA THR A 37 20.80 0.94 10.01
C THR A 37 21.29 1.56 11.31
N SER A 38 22.53 2.01 11.36
CA SER A 38 23.14 2.72 12.49
C SER A 38 23.65 4.11 12.11
N ALA A 39 23.69 5.00 13.08
CA ALA A 39 24.18 6.37 12.91
C ALA A 39 24.84 6.89 14.19
N THR A 40 25.71 7.86 14.04
CA THR A 40 26.29 8.62 15.15
C THR A 40 25.53 9.94 15.31
N LEU A 41 25.22 10.28 16.55
CA LEU A 41 24.59 11.55 16.93
C LEU A 41 25.64 12.51 17.49
N THR A 42 25.70 13.74 16.95
CA THR A 42 26.62 14.81 17.40
C THR A 42 25.85 16.11 17.56
N SER A 43 26.27 16.98 18.48
CA SER A 43 25.69 18.32 18.65
C SER A 43 26.77 19.36 18.96
N THR A 44 26.55 20.61 18.55
CA THR A 44 27.33 21.76 18.97
C THR A 44 26.98 22.22 20.39
N ASP A 45 25.80 21.81 20.88
CA ASP A 45 25.32 22.02 22.25
C ASP A 45 24.87 20.71 22.88
N PRO A 46 25.77 19.75 23.15
CA PRO A 46 25.40 18.43 23.65
C PRO A 46 24.94 18.46 25.10
N TYR A 47 24.28 17.40 25.53
CA TYR A 47 24.16 17.10 26.95
C TYR A 47 25.49 16.55 27.48
N TYR A 48 25.87 16.97 28.68
CA TYR A 48 27.06 16.47 29.36
C TYR A 48 26.69 15.59 30.53
N TRP A 49 27.41 14.49 30.69
CA TRP A 49 27.29 13.64 31.86
C TRP A 49 27.83 14.38 33.09
N THR A 50 27.00 14.51 34.13
CA THR A 50 27.39 15.11 35.41
C THR A 50 27.91 14.07 36.40
N ASN A 51 27.60 12.82 36.17
CA ASN A 51 28.03 11.63 36.93
C ASN A 51 27.92 10.39 36.00
N HIS A 52 28.19 9.20 36.52
CA HIS A 52 28.13 7.96 35.74
C HIS A 52 26.80 7.19 35.90
N ASN A 53 25.76 7.84 36.47
CA ASN A 53 24.46 7.21 36.61
C ASN A 53 23.74 7.10 35.25
N ASP A 54 22.88 6.13 35.14
CA ASP A 54 21.99 6.00 33.98
C ASP A 54 21.05 7.22 33.91
N ILE A 55 20.76 7.61 32.68
CA ILE A 55 19.82 8.71 32.37
C ILE A 55 18.68 8.21 31.52
N THR A 56 17.54 8.90 31.58
CA THR A 56 16.38 8.63 30.70
C THR A 56 16.34 9.64 29.57
N VAL A 57 16.26 9.16 28.33
CA VAL A 57 16.29 9.99 27.14
C VAL A 57 15.13 9.60 26.22
N THR A 58 14.45 10.61 25.65
CA THR A 58 13.53 10.46 24.54
C THR A 58 14.09 11.18 23.33
N ALA A 59 14.03 10.55 22.15
CA ALA A 59 14.46 11.19 20.92
C ALA A 59 13.49 10.86 19.77
N TRP A 60 13.35 11.77 18.79
CA TRP A 60 12.43 11.55 17.67
C TRP A 60 12.86 12.26 16.39
N TRP A 61 12.33 11.77 15.29
CA TRP A 61 12.38 12.37 13.98
C TRP A 61 11.07 12.09 13.23
N PRO A 62 10.55 13.05 12.43
CA PRO A 62 11.06 14.40 12.20
C PRO A 62 10.86 15.31 13.42
N TYR A 63 11.64 16.37 13.50
CA TYR A 63 11.57 17.39 14.53
C TYR A 63 11.20 18.74 13.95
N THR A 64 10.21 19.40 14.54
CA THR A 64 9.84 20.77 14.24
C THR A 64 10.22 21.67 15.42
N ALA A 65 10.86 22.80 15.14
CA ALA A 65 11.29 23.72 16.19
C ALA A 65 10.12 24.13 17.10
N GLY A 66 10.34 24.02 18.41
CA GLY A 66 9.33 24.30 19.42
C GLY A 66 8.60 23.08 19.97
N GLU A 67 8.76 21.91 19.37
CA GLU A 67 8.28 20.66 19.98
C GLU A 67 9.04 20.36 21.27
N THR A 68 8.31 19.99 22.30
CA THR A 68 8.87 19.62 23.62
C THR A 68 8.72 18.12 23.92
N THR A 69 7.96 17.41 23.11
CA THR A 69 7.73 15.97 23.15
C THR A 69 7.55 15.44 21.73
N PRO A 70 7.70 14.12 21.49
CA PRO A 70 7.36 13.54 20.21
C PRO A 70 5.93 13.89 19.78
N PRO A 71 5.70 14.33 18.54
CA PRO A 71 4.37 14.67 18.06
C PRO A 71 3.49 13.42 17.86
N ALA A 72 2.19 13.63 17.70
CA ALA A 72 1.30 12.59 17.21
C ALA A 72 1.68 12.21 15.76
N VAL A 73 1.40 10.96 15.37
CA VAL A 73 1.61 10.51 13.98
C VAL A 73 0.75 11.35 13.03
N LYS A 74 1.39 11.97 12.06
CA LYS A 74 0.73 12.72 10.99
C LYS A 74 1.39 12.42 9.65
N VAL A 75 0.69 11.69 8.79
CA VAL A 75 1.20 11.28 7.48
C VAL A 75 0.73 12.24 6.38
N LYS A 76 1.44 12.25 5.26
CA LYS A 76 1.05 13.05 4.09
C LYS A 76 -0.04 12.34 3.28
N ALA A 77 -0.98 13.11 2.73
CA ALA A 77 -2.00 12.59 1.80
C ALA A 77 -1.40 12.17 0.45
N ASN A 78 -0.37 12.87 -0.01
CA ASN A 78 0.38 12.49 -1.21
C ASN A 78 1.75 11.96 -0.79
N GLN A 79 1.97 10.67 -1.02
CA GLN A 79 3.24 9.97 -0.78
C GLN A 79 3.83 9.41 -2.08
N SER A 80 3.44 9.96 -3.24
CA SER A 80 3.86 9.44 -4.56
C SER A 80 5.36 9.62 -4.85
N THR A 81 6.06 10.47 -4.10
CA THR A 81 7.52 10.61 -4.19
C THR A 81 8.21 9.93 -3.00
N GLN A 82 9.45 9.45 -3.20
CA GLN A 82 10.25 8.87 -2.11
C GLN A 82 10.36 9.84 -0.93
N LYS A 83 10.60 11.13 -1.21
CA LYS A 83 10.71 12.18 -0.18
C LYS A 83 9.42 12.34 0.65
N ASP A 84 8.25 12.25 0.01
CA ASP A 84 6.97 12.40 0.72
C ASP A 84 6.59 11.13 1.47
N PHE A 85 6.93 9.96 0.91
CA PHE A 85 6.80 8.70 1.59
C PHE A 85 7.67 8.65 2.86
N ASP A 86 8.98 8.91 2.74
CA ASP A 86 9.90 8.95 3.88
C ASP A 86 9.50 10.02 4.90
N GLY A 87 9.09 11.20 4.42
CA GLY A 87 8.66 12.32 5.26
C GLY A 87 7.30 12.13 5.93
N SER A 88 6.62 11.01 5.70
CA SER A 88 5.40 10.59 6.41
C SER A 88 5.71 9.72 7.64
N ASP A 89 6.97 9.31 7.83
CA ASP A 89 7.35 8.50 8.96
C ASP A 89 7.59 9.33 10.23
N LEU A 90 7.36 8.70 11.36
CA LEU A 90 7.74 9.17 12.69
C LEU A 90 8.46 8.04 13.39
N ILE A 91 9.71 8.26 13.76
CA ILE A 91 10.51 7.32 14.55
C ILE A 91 10.82 7.91 15.92
N VAL A 92 10.71 7.11 16.95
CA VAL A 92 10.87 7.55 18.35
C VAL A 92 11.70 6.53 19.13
N ALA A 93 12.68 7.05 19.88
CA ALA A 93 13.30 6.35 21.00
C ALA A 93 12.66 6.91 22.27
N ASP A 94 11.73 6.18 22.87
CA ASP A 94 10.84 6.71 23.92
C ASP A 94 11.30 6.27 25.31
N GLY A 95 11.61 7.23 26.17
CA GLY A 95 11.92 7.01 27.57
C GLY A 95 13.01 5.96 27.82
N GLN A 96 14.03 5.91 26.98
CA GLN A 96 15.05 4.86 27.06
C GLN A 96 16.11 5.16 28.12
N THR A 97 16.48 4.13 28.86
CA THR A 97 17.65 4.20 29.75
C THR A 97 18.93 4.15 28.95
N VAL A 98 19.77 5.14 29.12
CA VAL A 98 21.06 5.29 28.47
C VAL A 98 22.17 5.26 29.53
N THR A 99 23.16 4.40 29.30
CA THR A 99 24.27 4.20 30.23
C THR A 99 25.50 4.99 29.81
N TYR A 100 26.29 5.48 30.76
CA TYR A 100 27.51 6.25 30.50
C TYR A 100 28.52 5.51 29.61
N GLY A 101 28.69 4.22 29.84
CA GLY A 101 29.69 3.40 29.11
C GLY A 101 29.28 3.00 27.71
N SER A 102 27.97 3.11 27.36
CA SER A 102 27.43 2.71 26.05
C SER A 102 26.17 3.52 25.72
N PRO A 103 26.29 4.82 25.41
CA PRO A 103 25.16 5.68 25.13
C PRO A 103 24.55 5.34 23.77
N THR A 104 23.50 4.51 23.78
CA THR A 104 22.82 4.04 22.56
C THR A 104 21.31 4.26 22.68
N LEU A 105 20.69 4.74 21.61
CA LEU A 105 19.24 4.86 21.47
C LEU A 105 18.74 3.92 20.36
N ARG A 106 17.57 3.36 20.56
CA ARG A 106 16.87 2.52 19.59
C ARG A 106 15.58 3.20 19.17
N PHE A 107 15.48 3.59 17.91
CA PHE A 107 14.29 4.20 17.35
C PHE A 107 13.33 3.13 16.81
N THR A 108 12.06 3.34 17.01
CA THR A 108 10.97 2.50 16.48
C THR A 108 10.01 3.36 15.68
N HIS A 109 9.46 2.80 14.60
CA HIS A 109 8.44 3.48 13.80
C HIS A 109 7.14 3.61 14.59
N ARG A 110 6.53 4.78 14.47
CA ARG A 110 5.19 5.05 15.02
C ARG A 110 4.10 4.98 13.95
N THR A 111 4.47 4.90 12.68
CA THR A 111 3.58 4.61 11.56
C THR A 111 3.45 3.11 11.32
N ALA A 112 2.38 2.69 10.64
CA ALA A 112 2.27 1.38 10.01
C ALA A 112 2.58 1.50 8.52
N ARG A 113 3.11 0.43 7.91
CA ARG A 113 3.33 0.36 6.47
C ARG A 113 2.28 -0.54 5.83
N VAL A 114 1.56 -0.01 4.86
CA VAL A 114 0.60 -0.76 4.06
C VAL A 114 1.11 -0.86 2.63
N THR A 115 1.23 -2.08 2.14
CA THR A 115 1.65 -2.39 0.76
C THR A 115 0.53 -3.10 0.03
N VAL A 116 0.23 -2.64 -1.18
CA VAL A 116 -0.78 -3.23 -2.07
C VAL A 116 -0.07 -3.74 -3.32
N VAL A 117 -0.25 -5.01 -3.62
CA VAL A 117 0.22 -5.65 -4.85
C VAL A 117 -1.00 -5.94 -5.71
N LEU A 118 -1.10 -5.26 -6.85
CA LEU A 118 -2.21 -5.45 -7.78
C LEU A 118 -1.85 -6.52 -8.80
N THR A 119 -2.79 -7.43 -9.03
CA THR A 119 -2.65 -8.52 -10.01
C THR A 119 -3.81 -8.50 -10.98
N ASP A 120 -3.67 -9.18 -12.10
CA ASP A 120 -4.65 -9.34 -13.16
C ASP A 120 -5.18 -7.99 -13.70
N TYR A 121 -5.28 -7.87 -15.00
CA TYR A 121 -5.89 -6.70 -15.66
C TYR A 121 -5.44 -5.32 -15.16
N THR A 122 -4.16 -5.15 -14.90
CA THR A 122 -3.58 -3.86 -14.45
C THR A 122 -3.34 -2.86 -15.60
N GLU A 123 -3.60 -3.26 -16.83
CA GLU A 123 -3.47 -2.41 -18.02
C GLU A 123 -4.44 -1.23 -17.95
N GLY A 124 -3.94 -0.04 -18.27
CA GLY A 124 -4.74 1.19 -18.24
C GLY A 124 -5.01 1.72 -16.82
N LEU A 125 -4.36 1.17 -15.79
CA LEU A 125 -4.43 1.72 -14.44
C LEU A 125 -3.85 3.14 -14.42
N ALA A 126 -4.65 4.12 -14.01
CA ALA A 126 -4.27 5.53 -13.98
C ALA A 126 -3.90 6.00 -12.57
N SER A 127 -4.57 5.49 -11.54
CA SER A 127 -4.25 5.84 -10.16
C SER A 127 -4.65 4.74 -9.16
N VAL A 128 -3.91 4.70 -8.05
CA VAL A 128 -4.21 3.88 -6.88
C VAL A 128 -4.26 4.78 -5.66
N GLN A 129 -5.25 4.61 -4.81
CA GLN A 129 -5.37 5.32 -3.54
C GLN A 129 -5.74 4.35 -2.42
N LEU A 130 -5.13 4.54 -1.25
CA LEU A 130 -5.68 4.02 -0.01
C LEU A 130 -6.79 4.99 0.44
N THR A 131 -7.93 4.46 0.86
CA THR A 131 -9.14 5.24 1.19
C THR A 131 -9.78 4.71 2.47
N GLY A 132 -10.77 5.42 3.00
CA GLY A 132 -11.46 5.02 4.24
C GLY A 132 -10.57 5.00 5.46
N LEU A 133 -9.54 5.85 5.48
CA LEU A 133 -8.58 5.95 6.58
C LEU A 133 -9.11 6.83 7.71
N SER A 134 -8.60 6.61 8.92
CA SER A 134 -8.91 7.44 10.09
C SER A 134 -8.36 8.86 9.89
N THR A 135 -9.18 9.85 10.21
CA THR A 135 -8.80 11.27 10.22
C THR A 135 -8.35 11.77 11.58
N GLU A 136 -8.14 10.88 12.53
CA GLU A 136 -7.64 11.23 13.86
C GLU A 136 -6.30 11.97 13.77
N ASN A 137 -6.09 12.98 14.60
CA ASN A 137 -4.92 13.87 14.58
C ASN A 137 -4.70 14.56 13.22
N ASP A 138 -5.78 14.93 12.52
CA ASP A 138 -5.75 15.54 11.18
C ASP A 138 -5.03 14.69 10.13
N ASN A 139 -5.04 13.38 10.25
CA ASN A 139 -4.56 12.48 9.22
C ASN A 139 -5.51 12.47 8.02
N PRO A 140 -4.99 12.22 6.81
CA PRO A 140 -5.82 12.20 5.60
C PRO A 140 -6.71 10.95 5.55
N ASP A 141 -7.96 11.11 5.09
CA ASP A 141 -8.89 10.01 4.79
C ASP A 141 -8.49 9.20 3.56
N LYS A 142 -7.58 9.77 2.73
CA LYS A 142 -7.05 9.17 1.49
C LYS A 142 -5.56 9.42 1.38
N ILE A 143 -4.84 8.43 0.87
CA ILE A 143 -3.41 8.54 0.58
C ILE A 143 -3.14 8.06 -0.84
N THR A 144 -2.42 8.89 -1.61
CA THR A 144 -1.77 8.45 -2.85
C THR A 144 -0.46 7.79 -2.46
N PRO A 145 -0.31 6.46 -2.64
CA PRO A 145 0.87 5.71 -2.19
C PRO A 145 2.08 5.97 -3.08
N TYR A 146 3.24 5.56 -2.60
CA TYR A 146 4.46 5.48 -3.38
C TYR A 146 4.41 4.26 -4.31
N ASP A 147 4.67 4.47 -5.59
CA ASP A 147 4.75 3.41 -6.59
C ASP A 147 6.18 2.82 -6.60
N LYS A 148 6.29 1.56 -6.19
CA LYS A 148 7.56 0.79 -6.18
C LYS A 148 7.84 0.12 -7.53
N GLY A 149 6.96 0.26 -8.48
CA GLY A 149 6.98 -0.48 -9.75
C GLY A 149 6.34 -1.87 -9.63
N SER A 150 6.18 -2.53 -10.77
CA SER A 150 5.60 -3.88 -10.86
C SER A 150 4.23 -3.99 -10.15
N ASN A 151 3.38 -2.98 -10.32
CA ASN A 151 2.05 -2.88 -9.70
C ASN A 151 2.07 -2.98 -8.15
N THR A 152 3.15 -2.56 -7.53
CA THR A 152 3.32 -2.57 -6.08
C THR A 152 3.33 -1.15 -5.55
N TYR A 153 2.41 -0.85 -4.64
CA TYR A 153 2.17 0.47 -4.07
C TYR A 153 2.31 0.39 -2.56
N THR A 154 3.03 1.32 -1.96
CA THR A 154 3.25 1.33 -0.50
C THR A 154 2.97 2.70 0.08
N ALA A 155 2.40 2.74 1.28
CA ALA A 155 2.15 3.96 2.04
C ALA A 155 2.44 3.77 3.52
N LEU A 156 2.82 4.85 4.19
CA LEU A 156 2.83 4.96 5.63
C LEU A 156 1.49 5.53 6.09
N VAL A 157 0.89 4.88 7.06
CA VAL A 157 -0.42 5.25 7.63
C VAL A 157 -0.32 5.43 9.14
N ALA A 158 -1.17 6.27 9.72
CA ALA A 158 -1.32 6.29 11.16
C ALA A 158 -1.87 4.94 11.66
N PRO A 159 -1.38 4.41 12.79
CA PRO A 159 -1.94 3.21 13.39
C PRO A 159 -3.45 3.34 13.60
N GLN A 160 -4.20 2.34 13.16
CA GLN A 160 -5.66 2.38 13.21
C GLN A 160 -6.28 1.00 13.06
N SER A 161 -7.51 0.84 13.55
CA SER A 161 -8.36 -0.31 13.27
C SER A 161 -9.15 -0.07 11.99
N VAL A 162 -9.17 -1.06 11.12
CA VAL A 162 -9.94 -1.05 9.87
C VAL A 162 -10.98 -2.15 9.93
N ALA A 163 -12.26 -1.79 9.90
CA ALA A 163 -13.36 -2.75 9.97
C ALA A 163 -13.49 -3.57 8.67
N ALA A 164 -14.01 -4.78 8.78
CA ALA A 164 -14.44 -5.55 7.61
C ALA A 164 -15.48 -4.76 6.80
N GLY A 165 -15.39 -4.82 5.48
CA GLY A 165 -16.26 -4.08 4.57
C GLY A 165 -15.83 -2.65 4.27
N THR A 166 -14.83 -2.10 4.99
CA THR A 166 -14.27 -0.78 4.68
C THR A 166 -13.63 -0.78 3.30
N THR A 167 -14.03 0.16 2.43
CA THR A 167 -13.34 0.42 1.16
C THR A 167 -11.98 1.04 1.46
N PHE A 168 -10.89 0.28 1.31
CA PHE A 168 -9.56 0.77 1.65
C PHE A 168 -8.60 0.91 0.46
N ILE A 169 -8.98 0.38 -0.71
CA ILE A 169 -8.27 0.61 -1.97
C ILE A 169 -9.26 1.09 -3.01
N THR A 170 -8.90 2.15 -3.72
CA THR A 170 -9.61 2.65 -4.88
C THR A 170 -8.63 2.78 -6.04
N CYS A 171 -8.90 2.07 -7.12
CA CYS A 171 -8.15 2.14 -8.37
C CYS A 171 -8.98 2.87 -9.42
N THR A 172 -8.36 3.77 -10.19
CA THR A 172 -9.01 4.44 -11.33
C THR A 172 -8.25 4.10 -12.60
N PHE A 173 -8.98 3.77 -13.64
CA PHE A 173 -8.44 3.43 -14.95
C PHE A 173 -8.50 4.62 -15.92
N ALA A 174 -7.74 4.55 -17.02
CA ALA A 174 -7.69 5.60 -18.04
C ALA A 174 -9.03 5.87 -18.72
N ASP A 175 -9.95 4.89 -18.73
CA ASP A 175 -11.33 5.00 -19.23
C ASP A 175 -12.30 5.56 -18.18
N ALA A 176 -11.77 6.09 -17.08
CA ALA A 176 -12.50 6.63 -15.92
C ALA A 176 -13.30 5.60 -15.10
N LYS A 177 -13.20 4.32 -15.39
CA LYS A 177 -13.76 3.28 -14.53
C LYS A 177 -13.02 3.20 -13.21
N THR A 178 -13.73 2.87 -12.15
CA THR A 178 -13.15 2.70 -10.82
C THR A 178 -13.37 1.27 -10.33
N PHE A 179 -12.36 0.77 -9.62
CA PHE A 179 -12.43 -0.45 -8.85
C PHE A 179 -12.21 -0.14 -7.40
N VAL A 180 -13.02 -0.71 -6.52
CA VAL A 180 -12.86 -0.60 -5.07
C VAL A 180 -12.65 -1.98 -4.45
N TYR A 181 -11.69 -2.06 -3.55
CA TYR A 181 -11.47 -3.26 -2.75
C TYR A 181 -11.87 -3.00 -1.30
N LYS A 182 -12.73 -3.88 -0.78
CA LYS A 182 -13.19 -3.82 0.60
C LYS A 182 -12.39 -4.77 1.47
N MET A 183 -12.04 -4.32 2.68
CA MET A 183 -11.37 -5.15 3.67
C MET A 183 -12.20 -6.40 3.96
N LYS A 184 -11.61 -7.58 3.79
CA LYS A 184 -12.31 -8.86 4.01
C LYS A 184 -12.54 -9.14 5.49
N ASN A 185 -11.51 -8.91 6.30
CA ASN A 185 -11.53 -9.12 7.74
C ASN A 185 -11.13 -7.83 8.45
N ALA A 186 -11.69 -7.58 9.62
CA ALA A 186 -11.20 -6.50 10.46
C ALA A 186 -9.72 -6.71 10.78
N THR A 187 -8.95 -5.64 10.79
CA THR A 187 -7.52 -5.66 11.08
C THR A 187 -7.11 -4.42 11.86
N ASP A 188 -6.06 -4.55 12.67
CA ASP A 188 -5.44 -3.43 13.38
C ASP A 188 -4.06 -3.18 12.79
N TRP A 189 -3.87 -2.03 12.17
CA TRP A 189 -2.55 -1.59 11.72
C TRP A 189 -1.83 -0.94 12.89
N GLN A 190 -0.81 -1.63 13.38
CA GLN A 190 -0.05 -1.25 14.58
C GLN A 190 1.20 -0.45 14.21
N ALA A 191 1.66 0.40 15.14
CA ALA A 191 2.93 1.11 15.01
C ALA A 191 4.09 0.15 14.73
N GLY A 192 4.89 0.44 13.70
CA GLY A 192 5.99 -0.40 13.25
C GLY A 192 5.57 -1.68 12.52
N GLY A 193 4.27 -1.92 12.34
CA GLY A 193 3.74 -3.06 11.61
C GLY A 193 3.84 -2.89 10.09
N GLU A 194 3.97 -4.02 9.37
CA GLU A 194 3.96 -4.09 7.92
C GLU A 194 2.86 -5.03 7.45
N TYR A 195 2.00 -4.53 6.55
CA TYR A 195 0.82 -5.21 6.07
C TYR A 195 0.84 -5.23 4.55
N THR A 196 0.71 -6.42 3.96
CA THR A 196 0.69 -6.58 2.50
C THR A 196 -0.63 -7.20 2.06
N TYR A 197 -1.26 -6.57 1.08
CA TYR A 197 -2.50 -7.01 0.47
C TYR A 197 -2.27 -7.29 -1.02
N THR A 198 -2.51 -8.52 -1.44
CA THR A 198 -2.55 -8.87 -2.86
C THR A 198 -3.99 -8.80 -3.34
N VAL A 199 -4.24 -7.96 -4.34
CA VAL A 199 -5.59 -7.64 -4.83
C VAL A 199 -5.65 -7.89 -6.32
N SER A 200 -6.49 -8.84 -6.71
CA SER A 200 -6.80 -9.09 -8.12
C SER A 200 -7.82 -8.07 -8.64
N LEU A 201 -7.50 -7.44 -9.77
CA LEU A 201 -8.41 -6.54 -10.47
C LEU A 201 -9.33 -7.27 -11.46
N ALA A 202 -9.38 -8.61 -11.43
CA ALA A 202 -10.21 -9.40 -12.32
C ALA A 202 -11.70 -9.03 -12.22
N ALA A 203 -12.18 -8.70 -11.02
CA ALA A 203 -13.54 -8.24 -10.80
C ALA A 203 -13.82 -6.81 -11.30
N ALA A 204 -12.77 -6.04 -11.64
CA ALA A 204 -12.92 -4.68 -12.16
C ALA A 204 -13.18 -4.64 -13.67
N LYS A 205 -12.82 -5.71 -14.35
CA LYS A 205 -13.00 -5.80 -15.79
C LYS A 205 -14.41 -6.31 -16.08
N ASP A 206 -15.23 -5.46 -16.65
CA ASP A 206 -16.42 -5.91 -17.32
C ASP A 206 -15.98 -6.77 -18.51
N LEU A 207 -16.01 -8.09 -18.31
CA LEU A 207 -15.64 -9.05 -19.34
C LEU A 207 -16.77 -9.20 -20.39
N GLY A 208 -17.91 -8.52 -20.17
CA GLY A 208 -19.09 -8.63 -21.01
C GLY A 208 -19.79 -9.99 -20.87
N TYR A 209 -19.47 -10.73 -19.82
CA TYR A 209 -20.16 -11.96 -19.43
C TYR A 209 -20.11 -12.18 -17.92
N THR A 210 -21.04 -12.96 -17.40
CA THR A 210 -21.05 -13.45 -16.02
C THR A 210 -20.84 -14.95 -15.99
N ILE A 211 -20.34 -15.48 -14.87
CA ILE A 211 -20.26 -16.91 -14.60
C ILE A 211 -21.35 -17.23 -13.57
N GLU A 212 -22.28 -18.06 -13.94
CA GLU A 212 -23.41 -18.45 -13.10
C GLU A 212 -22.97 -19.47 -12.03
N SER A 213 -23.84 -19.68 -11.04
CA SER A 213 -23.56 -20.59 -9.92
C SER A 213 -23.41 -22.07 -10.34
N ASP A 214 -23.98 -22.45 -11.49
CA ASP A 214 -23.87 -23.79 -12.10
C ASP A 214 -22.63 -23.93 -13.01
N GLY A 215 -21.81 -22.85 -13.16
CA GLY A 215 -20.63 -22.82 -14.01
C GLY A 215 -20.90 -22.48 -15.47
N SER A 216 -22.16 -22.17 -15.86
CA SER A 216 -22.51 -21.65 -17.18
C SER A 216 -22.10 -20.17 -17.31
N TYR A 217 -22.09 -19.66 -18.54
CA TYR A 217 -21.67 -18.30 -18.88
C TYR A 217 -22.82 -17.54 -19.54
N THR A 218 -23.17 -16.38 -18.99
CA THR A 218 -24.18 -15.49 -19.57
C THR A 218 -23.47 -14.30 -20.21
N VAL A 219 -23.62 -14.15 -21.54
CA VAL A 219 -22.97 -13.09 -22.33
C VAL A 219 -23.88 -11.90 -22.45
N THR A 220 -23.35 -10.71 -22.14
CA THR A 220 -24.08 -9.44 -22.08
C THR A 220 -23.60 -8.40 -23.07
N SER A 221 -22.55 -8.68 -23.85
CA SER A 221 -22.01 -7.73 -24.84
C SER A 221 -21.21 -8.43 -25.94
N ALA A 222 -20.94 -7.70 -27.02
CA ALA A 222 -20.06 -8.17 -28.11
C ALA A 222 -18.66 -8.53 -27.59
N ASP A 223 -18.10 -7.70 -26.72
CA ASP A 223 -16.78 -7.96 -26.12
C ASP A 223 -16.83 -9.22 -25.22
N GLY A 224 -17.97 -9.47 -24.57
CA GLY A 224 -18.22 -10.69 -23.82
C GLY A 224 -18.18 -11.93 -24.70
N LEU A 225 -18.85 -11.90 -25.85
CA LEU A 225 -18.82 -13.02 -26.78
C LEU A 225 -17.40 -13.25 -27.34
N MET A 226 -16.67 -12.19 -27.66
CA MET A 226 -15.25 -12.28 -28.08
C MET A 226 -14.36 -12.88 -26.99
N ASN A 227 -14.57 -12.51 -25.72
CA ASN A 227 -13.82 -13.07 -24.60
C ASN A 227 -14.18 -14.54 -24.36
N ILE A 228 -15.45 -14.93 -24.51
CA ILE A 228 -15.87 -16.34 -24.47
C ILE A 228 -15.20 -17.14 -25.59
N ALA A 229 -15.17 -16.61 -26.83
CA ALA A 229 -14.45 -17.25 -27.92
C ALA A 229 -12.98 -17.54 -27.59
N LYS A 230 -12.29 -16.57 -26.96
CA LYS A 230 -10.91 -16.77 -26.48
C LYS A 230 -10.80 -17.87 -25.42
N LEU A 231 -11.76 -17.95 -24.48
CA LEU A 231 -11.78 -19.01 -23.47
C LEU A 231 -11.94 -20.41 -24.09
N VAL A 232 -12.88 -20.56 -25.00
CA VAL A 232 -13.15 -21.84 -25.68
C VAL A 232 -11.94 -22.24 -26.52
N ASN A 233 -11.42 -21.32 -27.35
CA ASN A 233 -10.26 -21.55 -28.21
C ASN A 233 -8.95 -21.73 -27.39
N GLY A 234 -8.92 -21.29 -26.14
CA GLY A 234 -7.86 -21.54 -25.16
C GLY A 234 -8.00 -22.83 -24.36
N GLY A 235 -8.96 -23.70 -24.71
CA GLY A 235 -9.10 -25.04 -24.14
C GLY A 235 -10.32 -25.26 -23.21
N LYS A 236 -11.12 -24.23 -22.90
CA LYS A 236 -12.41 -24.38 -22.17
C LYS A 236 -13.56 -24.70 -23.11
N SER A 237 -13.46 -25.81 -23.82
CA SER A 237 -14.35 -26.16 -24.92
C SER A 237 -15.72 -26.68 -24.51
N ASP A 238 -15.95 -26.99 -23.24
CA ASP A 238 -17.14 -27.66 -22.68
C ASP A 238 -18.06 -26.74 -21.87
N ILE A 239 -17.81 -25.42 -21.87
CA ILE A 239 -18.62 -24.45 -21.14
C ILE A 239 -19.99 -24.25 -21.83
N ASN A 240 -21.06 -24.09 -21.03
CA ASN A 240 -22.37 -23.70 -21.53
C ASN A 240 -22.48 -22.18 -21.61
N ILE A 241 -23.03 -21.67 -22.70
CA ILE A 241 -23.08 -20.23 -23.02
C ILE A 241 -24.53 -19.85 -23.31
N THR A 242 -25.03 -18.78 -22.71
CA THR A 242 -26.33 -18.15 -23.00
C THR A 242 -26.09 -16.68 -23.37
N LEU A 243 -26.75 -16.19 -24.42
CA LEU A 243 -26.78 -14.75 -24.71
C LEU A 243 -27.99 -14.11 -23.99
N ASP A 244 -27.72 -13.07 -23.20
CA ASP A 244 -28.75 -12.30 -22.48
C ASP A 244 -29.28 -11.13 -23.31
N THR A 245 -28.70 -10.87 -24.46
CA THR A 245 -29.08 -9.76 -25.36
C THR A 245 -28.62 -10.04 -26.80
N ASP A 246 -29.21 -9.36 -27.73
CA ASP A 246 -28.76 -9.36 -29.12
C ASP A 246 -27.29 -8.83 -29.20
N ILE A 247 -26.44 -9.56 -29.87
CA ILE A 247 -25.02 -9.24 -30.00
C ILE A 247 -24.71 -8.72 -31.41
N ASP A 248 -24.36 -7.44 -31.50
CA ASP A 248 -23.88 -6.83 -32.74
C ASP A 248 -22.35 -6.90 -32.82
N LEU A 249 -21.83 -7.66 -33.78
CA LEU A 249 -20.40 -7.80 -34.05
C LEU A 249 -19.93 -6.90 -35.19
N THR A 250 -20.73 -5.94 -35.65
CA THR A 250 -20.35 -5.02 -36.73
C THR A 250 -19.05 -4.26 -36.33
N GLY A 251 -18.06 -4.33 -37.20
CA GLY A 251 -16.75 -3.66 -36.98
C GLY A 251 -15.85 -4.33 -35.93
N LYS A 252 -16.24 -5.51 -35.42
CA LYS A 252 -15.42 -6.30 -34.51
C LYS A 252 -14.60 -7.35 -35.27
N ASP A 253 -13.39 -7.57 -34.81
CA ASP A 253 -12.47 -8.59 -35.33
C ASP A 253 -12.85 -9.95 -34.70
N TRP A 254 -13.87 -10.60 -35.27
CA TRP A 254 -14.47 -11.81 -34.73
C TRP A 254 -13.67 -13.06 -35.08
N THR A 255 -13.29 -13.83 -34.07
CA THR A 255 -12.75 -15.18 -34.21
C THR A 255 -13.83 -16.19 -33.81
N PRO A 256 -14.24 -17.13 -34.69
CA PRO A 256 -15.27 -18.11 -34.35
C PRO A 256 -14.91 -18.96 -33.14
N ILE A 257 -15.97 -19.41 -32.43
CA ILE A 257 -15.86 -20.38 -31.35
C ILE A 257 -15.56 -21.74 -31.95
N GLY A 258 -14.47 -22.39 -31.51
CA GLY A 258 -14.03 -23.66 -32.08
C GLY A 258 -13.33 -23.46 -33.43
N THR A 259 -12.05 -23.16 -33.41
CA THR A 259 -11.26 -22.79 -34.59
C THR A 259 -10.76 -23.97 -35.43
N ASP A 260 -10.66 -25.15 -34.81
CA ASP A 260 -10.17 -26.37 -35.45
C ASP A 260 -10.75 -27.63 -34.78
N TYR A 261 -10.38 -28.81 -35.30
CA TYR A 261 -10.86 -30.07 -34.80
C TYR A 261 -10.49 -30.33 -33.30
N ASP A 262 -9.30 -29.97 -32.92
CA ASP A 262 -8.80 -30.20 -31.59
C ASP A 262 -9.43 -29.21 -30.58
N ASN A 263 -9.79 -28.01 -31.04
CA ASN A 263 -10.43 -26.96 -30.26
C ASN A 263 -11.92 -26.79 -30.58
N SER A 264 -12.59 -27.88 -31.02
CA SER A 264 -14.03 -27.86 -31.30
C SER A 264 -14.83 -27.58 -30.03
N TYR A 265 -15.84 -26.72 -30.16
CA TYR A 265 -16.79 -26.46 -29.07
C TYR A 265 -17.65 -27.64 -28.76
N LYS A 266 -17.82 -28.00 -27.49
CA LYS A 266 -18.51 -29.18 -26.98
C LYS A 266 -19.64 -28.86 -26.01
N GLY A 267 -19.78 -27.59 -25.61
CA GLY A 267 -20.83 -27.12 -24.71
C GLY A 267 -22.14 -26.85 -25.41
N THR A 268 -23.09 -26.30 -24.70
CA THR A 268 -24.37 -25.82 -25.22
C THR A 268 -24.27 -24.31 -25.47
N PHE A 269 -24.74 -23.86 -26.63
CA PHE A 269 -24.86 -22.44 -26.95
C PHE A 269 -26.34 -22.09 -27.13
N ASP A 270 -26.86 -21.23 -26.24
CA ASP A 270 -28.24 -20.74 -26.27
C ASP A 270 -28.21 -19.27 -26.72
N GLY A 271 -28.91 -18.96 -27.80
CA GLY A 271 -29.01 -17.61 -28.35
C GLY A 271 -29.98 -16.69 -27.58
N GLY A 272 -30.69 -17.18 -26.55
CA GLY A 272 -31.57 -16.38 -25.71
C GLY A 272 -32.88 -15.93 -26.39
N GLY A 273 -33.22 -16.47 -27.56
CA GLY A 273 -34.40 -16.10 -28.39
C GLY A 273 -35.67 -16.86 -28.06
#